data_2ea45748565d92a0297e19c6816ed128
#
_entry.id   2ea45748565d92a0297e19c6816ed128
#
_cell.length_a   1.000
_cell.length_b   1.000
_cell.length_c   1.000
_cell.angle_alpha   90.00
_cell.angle_beta   90.00
_cell.angle_gamma   90.00
#
_symmetry.space_group_name_H-M   'P 1'
#
loop_
_entity.id
_entity.type
_entity.pdbx_description
1 polymer ?
#
loop_
_entity_poly.entity_id
_entity_poly.type
_entity_poly.pdbx_seq_one_letter_code
_entity_poly.pdbx_strand_id
1 'polypeptide(L)'
;MSFRGILRNLVEKVEGGQGAVIMGYDGIPIDEYIKEDVTLDIQLLSVEYATLLKEIRKTVEVLKTGVMDEISVSTGLTRVIVRPVNEEFFVVFVLDKECNFGKGRYFLKRDAPKIAEALQ
;
A
#
# COMPACT_ATOMS: atom_id res chain seq x y z
N MET A 1 6.26 -12.02 -14.12
CA MET A 1 5.05 -11.26 -13.74
C MET A 1 5.45 -9.81 -13.46
N SER A 2 4.77 -8.85 -14.07
CA SER A 2 5.07 -7.44 -13.87
C SER A 2 4.44 -6.92 -12.58
N PHE A 3 5.08 -5.90 -12.00
CA PHE A 3 4.53 -5.21 -10.84
C PHE A 3 3.13 -4.67 -11.14
N ARG A 4 2.97 -4.04 -12.30
CA ARG A 4 1.70 -3.45 -12.70
C ARG A 4 0.60 -4.50 -12.78
N GLY A 5 0.91 -5.70 -13.26
CA GLY A 5 -0.05 -6.79 -13.32
C GLY A 5 -0.51 -7.23 -11.92
N ILE A 6 0.42 -7.30 -10.98
CA ILE A 6 0.08 -7.63 -9.58
C ILE A 6 -0.79 -6.54 -8.97
N LEU A 7 -0.42 -5.28 -9.16
CA LEU A 7 -1.17 -4.13 -8.63
C LEU A 7 -2.56 -4.03 -9.24
N ARG A 8 -2.66 -4.22 -10.56
CA ARG A 8 -3.94 -4.21 -11.26
C ARG A 8 -4.87 -5.29 -10.72
N ASN A 9 -4.35 -6.50 -10.57
CA ASN A 9 -5.13 -7.62 -10.04
C ASN A 9 -5.64 -7.29 -8.63
N LEU A 10 -4.78 -6.74 -7.79
CA LEU A 10 -5.14 -6.34 -6.42
C LEU A 10 -6.29 -5.33 -6.43
N VAL A 11 -6.16 -4.26 -7.22
CA VAL A 11 -7.15 -3.19 -7.26
C VAL A 11 -8.47 -3.67 -7.85
N GLU A 12 -8.43 -4.44 -8.94
CA GLU A 12 -9.64 -4.85 -9.65
C GLU A 12 -10.38 -6.00 -8.97
N LYS A 13 -9.70 -6.82 -8.19
CA LYS A 13 -10.32 -7.97 -7.50
C LYS A 13 -10.98 -7.60 -6.18
N VAL A 14 -10.72 -6.43 -5.65
CA VAL A 14 -11.27 -5.99 -4.37
C VAL A 14 -12.32 -4.91 -4.62
N GLU A 15 -13.52 -5.13 -4.09
CA GLU A 15 -14.59 -4.14 -4.17
C GLU A 15 -14.16 -2.84 -3.48
N GLY A 16 -14.30 -1.73 -4.21
CA GLY A 16 -13.90 -0.42 -3.71
C GLY A 16 -12.43 -0.09 -3.94
N GLY A 17 -11.65 -1.00 -4.55
CA GLY A 17 -10.26 -0.72 -4.88
C GLY A 17 -10.14 0.44 -5.86
N GLN A 18 -9.30 1.43 -5.53
CA GLN A 18 -9.11 2.63 -6.34
C GLN A 18 -7.73 2.70 -6.97
N GLY A 19 -6.71 2.29 -6.25
CA GLY A 19 -5.35 2.31 -6.75
C GLY A 19 -4.38 1.67 -5.79
N ALA A 20 -3.22 1.31 -6.32
CA ALA A 20 -2.12 0.76 -5.53
C ALA A 20 -0.79 1.26 -6.09
N VAL A 21 0.14 1.55 -5.20
CA VAL A 21 1.45 2.10 -5.55
C VAL A 21 2.52 1.33 -4.79
N ILE A 22 3.57 0.92 -5.51
CA ILE A 22 4.80 0.42 -4.88
C ILE A 22 5.74 1.61 -4.75
N MET A 23 6.19 1.89 -3.55
CA MET A 23 6.98 3.10 -3.28
C MET A 23 8.15 2.79 -2.35
N GLY A 24 9.25 3.48 -2.56
CA GLY A 24 10.36 3.48 -1.62
C GLY A 24 10.07 4.37 -0.43
N TYR A 25 10.74 4.11 0.69
CA TYR A 25 10.63 4.98 1.86
C TYR A 25 11.17 6.39 1.60
N ASP A 26 11.93 6.56 0.51
CA ASP A 26 12.40 7.87 0.04
C ASP A 26 11.33 8.68 -0.72
N GLY A 27 10.14 8.12 -0.90
CA GLY A 27 9.05 8.79 -1.59
C GLY A 27 9.06 8.62 -3.10
N ILE A 28 9.94 7.76 -3.64
CA ILE A 28 10.04 7.52 -5.08
C ILE A 28 9.22 6.30 -5.46
N PRO A 29 8.21 6.45 -6.35
CA PRO A 29 7.40 5.32 -6.79
C PRO A 29 8.17 4.42 -7.76
N ILE A 30 7.94 3.11 -7.63
CA ILE A 30 8.50 2.10 -8.54
C ILE A 30 7.49 1.81 -9.65
N ASP A 31 6.24 1.58 -9.29
CA ASP A 31 5.15 1.34 -10.23
C ASP A 31 3.81 1.60 -9.53
N GLU A 32 2.77 1.71 -10.34
CA GLU A 32 1.43 1.99 -9.83
C GLU A 32 0.36 1.47 -10.76
N TYR A 33 -0.83 1.26 -10.21
CA TYR A 33 -2.05 1.08 -11.00
C TYR A 33 -3.16 1.87 -10.33
N ILE A 34 -3.76 2.82 -11.04
CA ILE A 34 -4.81 3.70 -10.52
C ILE A 34 -5.96 3.66 -11.52
N LYS A 35 -7.19 3.44 -11.03
CA LYS A 35 -8.37 3.44 -11.89
C LYS A 35 -8.63 4.83 -12.47
N GLU A 36 -9.16 4.89 -13.67
CA GLU A 36 -9.36 6.14 -14.42
C GLU A 36 -10.34 7.12 -13.76
N ASP A 37 -11.37 6.61 -13.10
CA ASP A 37 -12.42 7.44 -12.50
C ASP A 37 -12.12 7.96 -11.11
N VAL A 38 -10.90 7.74 -10.61
CA VAL A 38 -10.49 8.18 -9.28
C VAL A 38 -10.08 9.64 -9.31
N THR A 39 -10.73 10.47 -8.49
CA THR A 39 -10.42 11.90 -8.39
C THR A 39 -9.39 12.21 -7.31
N LEU A 40 -9.20 11.32 -6.36
CA LEU A 40 -8.20 11.47 -5.30
C LEU A 40 -6.78 11.39 -5.90
N ASP A 41 -5.90 12.28 -5.47
CA ASP A 41 -4.49 12.24 -5.87
C ASP A 41 -3.75 11.16 -5.08
N ILE A 42 -3.76 9.94 -5.61
CA ILE A 42 -3.17 8.77 -4.97
C ILE A 42 -1.65 8.89 -4.91
N GLN A 43 -1.03 9.54 -5.88
CA GLN A 43 0.42 9.74 -5.88
C GLN A 43 0.83 10.65 -4.73
N LEU A 44 0.14 11.78 -4.54
CA LEU A 44 0.39 12.68 -3.42
C LEU A 44 0.16 11.99 -2.09
N LEU A 45 -0.95 11.27 -1.98
CA LEU A 45 -1.30 10.49 -0.79
C LEU A 45 -0.17 9.54 -0.42
N SER A 46 0.36 8.82 -1.41
CA SER A 46 1.42 7.82 -1.18
C SER A 46 2.72 8.47 -0.69
N VAL A 47 3.09 9.62 -1.24
CA VAL A 47 4.28 10.37 -0.79
C VAL A 47 4.13 10.82 0.65
N GLU A 48 2.96 11.34 1.01
CA GLU A 48 2.68 11.76 2.38
C GLU A 48 2.75 10.59 3.35
N TYR A 49 2.19 9.43 2.97
CA TYR A 49 2.27 8.23 3.80
C TYR A 49 3.69 7.69 3.93
N ALA A 50 4.56 7.90 2.93
CA ALA A 50 5.97 7.50 3.03
C ALA A 50 6.64 8.20 4.23
N THR A 51 6.37 9.49 4.40
CA THR A 51 6.92 10.25 5.52
C THR A 51 6.39 9.73 6.86
N LEU A 52 5.09 9.52 6.94
CA LEU A 52 4.46 8.99 8.16
C LEU A 52 4.99 7.60 8.50
N LEU A 53 5.16 6.77 7.49
CA LEU A 53 5.63 5.39 7.66
C LEU A 53 7.04 5.33 8.27
N LYS A 54 7.92 6.23 7.86
CA LYS A 54 9.26 6.32 8.44
C LYS A 54 9.20 6.61 9.94
N GLU A 55 8.32 7.52 10.35
CA GLU A 55 8.16 7.86 11.77
C GLU A 55 7.60 6.69 12.57
N ILE A 56 6.61 6.01 12.03
CA ILE A 56 6.03 4.83 12.69
C ILE A 56 7.06 3.72 12.83
N ARG A 57 7.86 3.50 11.78
CA ARG A 57 8.91 2.48 11.79
C ARG A 57 9.94 2.75 12.89
N LYS A 58 10.35 4.01 13.06
CA LYS A 58 11.25 4.41 14.16
C LYS A 58 10.64 4.10 15.52
N THR A 59 9.37 4.41 15.71
CA THR A 59 8.66 4.14 16.95
C THR A 59 8.63 2.64 17.26
N VAL A 60 8.31 1.83 16.26
CA VAL A 60 8.28 0.37 16.40
C VAL A 60 9.68 -0.16 16.79
N GLU A 61 10.74 0.36 16.15
CA GLU A 61 12.12 -0.04 16.47
C GLU A 61 12.50 0.31 17.92
N VAL A 62 12.12 1.52 18.37
CA VAL A 62 12.41 1.95 19.76
C VAL A 62 11.67 1.08 20.77
N LEU A 63 10.43 0.71 20.47
CA LEU A 63 9.62 -0.12 21.36
C LEU A 63 10.00 -1.60 21.32
N LYS A 64 10.76 -2.04 20.32
CA LYS A 64 11.23 -3.42 20.17
C LYS A 64 10.08 -4.43 20.12
N THR A 65 9.02 -4.08 19.39
CA THR A 65 7.82 -4.92 19.27
C THR A 65 7.84 -5.81 18.03
N GLY A 66 8.96 -5.87 17.33
CA GLY A 66 9.09 -6.66 16.11
C GLY A 66 9.12 -5.80 14.86
N VAL A 67 8.96 -6.42 13.70
CA VAL A 67 8.93 -5.71 12.42
C VAL A 67 7.50 -5.24 12.15
N MET A 68 7.36 -4.03 11.61
CA MET A 68 6.07 -3.49 11.24
C MET A 68 5.50 -4.26 10.05
N ASP A 69 4.31 -4.84 10.21
CA ASP A 69 3.67 -5.65 9.17
C ASP A 69 2.66 -4.86 8.35
N GLU A 70 1.87 -4.02 9.00
CA GLU A 70 0.72 -3.39 8.34
C GLU A 70 0.30 -2.15 9.10
N ILE A 71 -0.15 -1.14 8.34
CA ILE A 71 -0.80 0.04 8.87
C ILE A 71 -2.05 0.28 8.04
N SER A 72 -3.14 0.65 8.69
CA SER A 72 -4.32 1.09 7.97
C SER A 72 -4.83 2.41 8.54
N VAL A 73 -5.36 3.24 7.67
CA VAL A 73 -5.93 4.53 8.03
C VAL A 73 -7.32 4.64 7.41
N SER A 74 -8.32 4.87 8.25
CA SER A 74 -9.70 5.06 7.82
C SER A 74 -10.09 6.52 8.02
N THR A 75 -10.52 7.16 6.95
CA THR A 75 -11.04 8.52 7.00
C THR A 75 -12.49 8.53 6.55
N GLY A 76 -13.09 9.70 6.46
CA GLY A 76 -14.48 9.82 6.01
C GLY A 76 -14.71 9.36 4.57
N LEU A 77 -13.66 9.43 3.73
CA LEU A 77 -13.79 9.15 2.30
C LEU A 77 -12.97 7.94 1.83
N THR A 78 -11.95 7.53 2.57
CA THR A 78 -11.01 6.50 2.09
C THR A 78 -10.66 5.50 3.17
N ARG A 79 -10.20 4.34 2.69
CA ARG A 79 -9.51 3.35 3.51
C ARG A 79 -8.16 3.11 2.84
N VAL A 80 -7.09 3.27 3.60
CA VAL A 80 -5.73 3.09 3.08
C VAL A 80 -5.06 1.97 3.86
N ILE A 81 -4.50 1.01 3.14
CA ILE A 81 -3.74 -0.09 3.74
C ILE A 81 -2.32 0.04 3.23
N VAL A 82 -1.36 0.07 4.14
CA VAL A 82 0.05 0.12 3.79
C VAL A 82 0.73 -1.11 4.34
N ARG A 83 1.48 -1.80 3.48
CA ARG A 83 2.21 -2.99 3.88
C ARG A 83 3.64 -2.92 3.39
N PRO A 84 4.63 -2.96 4.30
CA PRO A 84 6.03 -3.10 3.89
C PRO A 84 6.22 -4.40 3.12
N VAL A 85 6.99 -4.36 2.05
CA VAL A 85 7.36 -5.57 1.30
C VAL A 85 8.79 -6.00 1.61
N ASN A 86 9.67 -5.04 1.91
CA ASN A 86 11.02 -5.28 2.42
C ASN A 86 11.50 -4.02 3.14
N GLU A 87 12.79 -3.93 3.44
CA GLU A 87 13.34 -2.78 4.18
C GLU A 87 13.32 -1.47 3.38
N GLU A 88 13.24 -1.55 2.05
CA GLU A 88 13.33 -0.38 1.18
C GLU A 88 12.00 0.06 0.60
N PHE A 89 11.04 -0.85 0.46
CA PHE A 89 9.81 -0.62 -0.30
C PHE A 89 8.55 -1.04 0.47
N PHE A 90 7.46 -0.38 0.14
CA PHE A 90 6.14 -0.70 0.68
C PHE A 90 5.08 -0.55 -0.41
N VAL A 91 3.89 -1.09 -0.16
CA VAL A 91 2.73 -0.92 -1.04
C VAL A 91 1.68 -0.11 -0.31
N VAL A 92 1.16 0.90 -1.01
CA VAL A 92 -0.02 1.66 -0.56
C VAL A 92 -1.20 1.20 -1.39
N PHE A 93 -2.24 0.70 -0.73
CA PHE A 93 -3.47 0.28 -1.38
C PHE A 93 -4.61 1.18 -0.90
N VAL A 94 -5.21 1.90 -1.84
CA VAL A 94 -6.27 2.88 -1.56
C VAL A 94 -7.62 2.33 -1.99
N LEU A 95 -8.58 2.37 -1.08
CA LEU A 95 -9.92 1.86 -1.30
C LEU A 95 -10.95 2.94 -0.93
N ASP A 96 -12.13 2.83 -1.53
CA ASP A 96 -13.29 3.63 -1.16
C ASP A 96 -13.74 3.24 0.27
N LYS A 97 -14.47 4.15 0.91
CA LYS A 97 -15.05 3.90 2.22
C LYS A 97 -16.04 2.71 2.24
N GLU A 98 -16.65 2.41 1.10
CA GLU A 98 -17.59 1.29 0.93
C GLU A 98 -16.89 0.09 0.27
N CYS A 99 -15.75 -0.30 0.81
CA CYS A 99 -14.95 -1.38 0.26
C CYS A 99 -15.11 -2.67 1.07
N ASN A 100 -14.66 -3.78 0.47
CA ASN A 100 -14.44 -5.00 1.21
C ASN A 100 -13.05 -4.95 1.84
N PHE A 101 -12.95 -4.32 2.99
CA PHE A 101 -11.69 -4.04 3.68
C PHE A 101 -10.92 -5.31 4.02
N GLY A 102 -11.61 -6.32 4.58
CA GLY A 102 -10.97 -7.60 4.94
C GLY A 102 -10.37 -8.31 3.75
N LYS A 103 -11.08 -8.30 2.61
CA LYS A 103 -10.59 -8.88 1.37
C LYS A 103 -9.36 -8.10 0.86
N GLY A 104 -9.39 -6.78 0.99
CA GLY A 104 -8.26 -5.93 0.60
C GLY A 104 -7.02 -6.27 1.42
N ARG A 105 -7.15 -6.39 2.73
CA ARG A 105 -6.05 -6.78 3.61
C ARG A 105 -5.50 -8.16 3.26
N TYR A 106 -6.41 -9.12 3.03
CA TYR A 106 -6.02 -10.49 2.70
C TYR A 106 -5.22 -10.54 1.40
N PHE A 107 -5.71 -9.90 0.35
CA PHE A 107 -5.04 -9.93 -0.95
C PHE A 107 -3.69 -9.20 -0.91
N LEU A 108 -3.62 -8.09 -0.20
CA LEU A 108 -2.36 -7.35 -0.07
C LEU A 108 -1.33 -8.20 0.68
N LYS A 109 -1.73 -8.85 1.77
CA LYS A 109 -0.86 -9.76 2.52
C LYS A 109 -0.39 -10.91 1.65
N ARG A 110 -1.27 -11.47 0.83
CA ARG A 110 -0.94 -12.57 -0.08
C ARG A 110 0.05 -12.13 -1.15
N ASP A 111 -0.12 -10.93 -1.70
CA ASP A 111 0.65 -10.46 -2.85
C ASP A 111 1.96 -9.76 -2.48
N ALA A 112 2.10 -9.27 -1.26
CA ALA A 112 3.32 -8.59 -0.82
C ALA A 112 4.60 -9.42 -1.01
N PRO A 113 4.62 -10.72 -0.66
CA PRO A 113 5.81 -11.54 -0.93
C PRO A 113 6.15 -11.67 -2.41
N LYS A 114 5.16 -11.67 -3.29
CA LYS A 114 5.38 -11.73 -4.73
C LYS A 114 6.06 -10.45 -5.23
N ILE A 115 5.64 -9.33 -4.69
CA ILE A 115 6.24 -8.02 -5.01
C ILE A 115 7.68 -7.98 -4.49
N ALA A 116 7.90 -8.41 -3.26
CA ALA A 116 9.25 -8.45 -2.67
C ALA A 116 10.20 -9.31 -3.51
N GLU A 117 9.74 -10.48 -3.96
CA GLU A 117 10.52 -11.37 -4.82
C GLU A 117 10.87 -10.71 -6.15
N ALA A 118 9.92 -10.01 -6.75
CA ALA A 118 10.13 -9.32 -8.03
C ALA A 118 11.08 -8.11 -7.91
N LEU A 119 11.27 -7.58 -6.70
CA LEU A 119 12.18 -6.45 -6.43
C LEU A 119 13.62 -6.88 -6.20
N GLN A 120 13.87 -8.16 -6.11
CA GLN A 120 15.24 -8.66 -5.91
C GLN A 120 16.11 -8.54 -7.17
#